data_d3c037ee232b20fc30ee3b18e63c0592
#
_entry.id   d3c037ee232b20fc30ee3b18e63c0592
#
_cell.length_a   1.000
_cell.length_b   1.000
_cell.length_c   1.000
_cell.angle_alpha   90.00
_cell.angle_beta   90.00
_cell.angle_gamma   90.00
#
_symmetry.space_group_name_H-M   'P 1'
#
loop_
_entity.id
_entity.type
_entity.pdbx_description
1 polymer ?
#
loop_
_entity_poly.entity_id
_entity_poly.type
_entity_poly.pdbx_seq_one_letter_code
_entity_poly.pdbx_strand_id
1 'polypeptide(L)'
;MFNLYTFYRSKEWEQLLQSLKLERTNKKGELICEYCNKPLIKKYDIIGHHKQELTESNVNDYNISLNPDNIMLIHFKCHNIIHNRF
;
A
#
# COMPACT_ATOMS: atom_id res chain seq x y z
N MET A 1 -8.27 -17.16 8.28
CA MET A 1 -8.35 -15.82 8.87
C MET A 1 -6.99 -15.23 9.10
N PHE A 2 -6.86 -13.91 8.88
CA PHE A 2 -5.59 -13.22 9.05
C PHE A 2 -5.47 -12.59 10.43
N ASN A 3 -4.23 -12.54 10.92
CA ASN A 3 -3.80 -11.49 11.84
C ASN A 3 -2.95 -10.49 11.02
N LEU A 4 -2.47 -9.42 11.62
CA LEU A 4 -1.69 -8.42 10.87
C LEU A 4 -0.44 -9.02 10.24
N TYR A 5 0.26 -9.87 10.96
CA TYR A 5 1.49 -10.50 10.46
C TYR A 5 1.21 -11.38 9.23
N THR A 6 0.21 -12.26 9.31
CA THR A 6 -0.11 -13.18 8.21
C THR A 6 -0.73 -12.45 7.03
N PHE A 7 -1.49 -11.38 7.28
CA PHE A 7 -2.11 -10.57 6.22
C PHE A 7 -1.05 -9.98 5.29
N TYR A 8 -0.04 -9.30 5.85
CA TYR A 8 0.98 -8.64 5.04
C TYR A 8 1.91 -9.63 4.32
N ARG A 9 1.85 -10.91 4.65
CA ARG A 9 2.59 -11.98 3.97
C ARG A 9 1.70 -12.80 3.04
N SER A 10 0.41 -12.44 2.92
CA SER A 10 -0.56 -13.23 2.17
C SER A 10 -0.45 -12.99 0.66
N LYS A 11 -0.91 -13.99 -0.11
CA LYS A 11 -1.04 -13.87 -1.57
C LYS A 11 -2.05 -12.79 -1.95
N GLU A 12 -3.11 -12.68 -1.18
CA GLU A 12 -4.18 -11.71 -1.42
C GLU A 12 -3.64 -10.29 -1.38
N TRP A 13 -2.84 -9.97 -0.37
CA TRP A 13 -2.20 -8.66 -0.25
C TRP A 13 -1.21 -8.41 -1.38
N GLU A 14 -0.36 -9.39 -1.67
CA GLU A 14 0.63 -9.30 -2.75
C GLU A 14 -0.03 -9.08 -4.11
N GLN A 15 -1.07 -9.87 -4.42
CA GLN A 15 -1.80 -9.75 -5.68
C GLN A 15 -2.47 -8.38 -5.81
N LEU A 16 -3.05 -7.87 -4.73
CA LEU A 16 -3.66 -6.55 -4.73
C LEU A 16 -2.61 -5.47 -5.00
N LEU A 17 -1.46 -5.53 -4.34
CA LEU A 17 -0.38 -4.57 -4.59
C LEU A 17 0.10 -4.60 -6.04
N GLN A 18 0.26 -5.79 -6.63
CA GLN A 18 0.67 -5.92 -8.02
C GLN A 18 -0.37 -5.30 -8.96
N SER A 19 -1.66 -5.57 -8.72
CA SER A 19 -2.75 -4.96 -9.49
C SER A 19 -2.72 -3.44 -9.41
N LEU A 20 -2.54 -2.89 -8.22
CA LEU A 20 -2.53 -1.45 -8.01
C LEU A 20 -1.33 -0.79 -8.70
N LYS A 21 -0.16 -1.43 -8.67
CA LYS A 21 1.02 -0.93 -9.36
C LYS A 21 0.78 -0.83 -10.87
N LEU A 22 0.16 -1.85 -11.46
CA LEU A 22 -0.17 -1.84 -12.88
C LEU A 22 -1.22 -0.79 -13.21
N GLU A 23 -2.29 -0.75 -12.42
CA GLU A 23 -3.42 0.15 -12.66
C GLU A 23 -3.03 1.61 -12.52
N ARG A 24 -2.16 1.93 -11.56
CA ARG A 24 -1.78 3.31 -11.24
C ARG A 24 -0.54 3.80 -11.99
N THR A 25 0.10 2.94 -12.76
CA THR A 25 1.20 3.35 -13.66
C THR A 25 0.63 4.22 -14.77
N ASN A 26 1.22 5.41 -14.98
CA ASN A 26 0.74 6.36 -15.97
C ASN A 26 1.17 5.98 -17.39
N LYS A 27 0.77 6.82 -18.38
CA LYS A 27 1.08 6.57 -19.80
C LYS A 27 2.57 6.57 -20.10
N LYS A 28 3.37 7.22 -19.27
CA LYS A 28 4.83 7.25 -19.41
C LYS A 28 5.52 6.05 -18.79
N GLY A 29 4.75 5.12 -18.22
CA GLY A 29 5.30 3.96 -17.52
C GLY A 29 5.79 4.27 -16.13
N GLU A 30 5.37 5.39 -15.55
CA GLU A 30 5.80 5.82 -14.22
C GLU A 30 4.71 5.56 -13.19
N LEU A 31 5.12 5.08 -12.03
CA LEU A 31 4.27 5.00 -10.85
C LEU A 31 4.66 6.16 -9.92
N ILE A 32 3.70 6.98 -9.54
CA ILE A 32 3.95 8.19 -8.76
C ILE A 32 3.53 8.00 -7.33
N CYS A 33 4.39 8.39 -6.39
CA CYS A 33 4.07 8.39 -4.96
C CYS A 33 2.87 9.30 -4.69
N GLU A 34 1.84 8.76 -4.04
CA GLU A 34 0.60 9.50 -3.79
C GLU A 34 0.74 10.51 -2.65
N TYR A 35 1.86 10.50 -1.95
CA TYR A 35 2.13 11.46 -0.88
C TYR A 35 2.96 12.65 -1.36
N CYS A 36 4.12 12.41 -1.97
CA CYS A 36 5.04 13.48 -2.35
C CYS A 36 5.02 13.82 -3.85
N ASN A 37 4.28 13.07 -4.65
CA ASN A 37 4.12 13.24 -6.10
C ASN A 37 5.42 13.05 -6.90
N LYS A 38 6.39 12.34 -6.34
CA LYS A 38 7.64 11.97 -7.04
C LYS A 38 7.59 10.52 -7.49
N PRO A 39 8.35 10.13 -8.53
CA PRO A 39 8.30 8.76 -9.04
C PRO A 39 8.73 7.72 -8.02
N LEU A 40 8.03 6.59 -8.04
CA LEU A 40 8.37 5.37 -7.30
C LEU A 40 9.21 4.50 -8.23
N ILE A 41 10.54 4.55 -8.07
CA ILE A 41 11.46 3.89 -9.01
C ILE A 41 11.87 2.51 -8.52
N LYS A 42 12.15 2.36 -7.22
CA LYS A 42 12.67 1.13 -6.65
C LYS A 42 11.55 0.28 -6.07
N LYS A 43 11.50 -0.99 -6.47
CA LYS A 43 10.42 -1.90 -6.02
C LYS A 43 10.31 -2.00 -4.52
N TYR A 44 11.44 -2.07 -3.81
CA TYR A 44 11.45 -2.19 -2.36
C TYR A 44 11.04 -0.91 -1.62
N ASP A 45 10.96 0.21 -2.37
CA ASP A 45 10.58 1.51 -1.83
C ASP A 45 9.08 1.79 -2.03
N ILE A 46 8.33 0.84 -2.59
CA ILE A 46 6.90 1.01 -2.84
C ILE A 46 6.14 0.36 -1.70
N ILE A 47 5.47 1.19 -0.90
CA ILE A 47 4.70 0.75 0.26
C ILE A 47 3.22 0.96 -0.01
N GLY A 48 2.42 -0.07 0.25
CA GLY A 48 0.97 0.03 0.25
C GLY A 48 0.49 0.50 1.62
N HIS A 49 0.09 1.75 1.71
CA HIS A 49 -0.36 2.36 2.96
C HIS A 49 -1.89 2.34 3.05
N HIS A 50 -2.43 1.78 4.12
CA HIS A 50 -3.87 1.83 4.40
C HIS A 50 -4.22 3.19 5.00
N LYS A 51 -5.12 3.93 4.34
CA LYS A 51 -5.62 5.24 4.85
C LYS A 51 -6.33 5.05 6.17
N GLN A 52 -7.22 4.07 6.24
CA GLN A 52 -7.77 3.58 7.49
C GLN A 52 -6.86 2.46 7.98
N GLU A 53 -6.15 2.70 9.07
CA GLU A 53 -5.13 1.79 9.57
C GLU A 53 -5.72 0.41 9.91
N LEU A 54 -4.98 -0.65 9.55
CA LEU A 54 -5.39 -2.00 9.90
C LEU A 54 -5.12 -2.29 11.37
N THR A 55 -6.06 -3.03 11.95
CA THR A 55 -5.97 -3.53 13.33
C THR A 55 -6.31 -5.02 13.30
N GLU A 56 -6.10 -5.70 14.42
CA GLU A 56 -6.51 -7.10 14.55
C GLU A 56 -8.03 -7.27 14.41
N SER A 57 -8.80 -6.23 14.70
CA SER A 57 -10.26 -6.29 14.61
C SER A 57 -10.80 -6.03 13.21
N ASN A 58 -10.06 -5.32 12.33
CA ASN A 58 -10.56 -4.99 10.99
C ASN A 58 -9.79 -5.66 9.84
N VAL A 59 -8.71 -6.38 10.13
CA VAL A 59 -7.84 -6.98 9.10
C VAL A 59 -8.60 -7.98 8.23
N ASN A 60 -9.63 -8.61 8.74
CA ASN A 60 -10.46 -9.55 7.99
C ASN A 60 -11.72 -8.91 7.39
N ASP A 61 -11.92 -7.63 7.59
CA ASP A 61 -12.92 -6.86 6.86
C ASP A 61 -12.29 -6.40 5.53
N TYR A 62 -12.58 -7.13 4.47
CA TYR A 62 -11.94 -6.90 3.16
C TYR A 62 -12.39 -5.60 2.50
N ASN A 63 -13.48 -5.00 2.95
CA ASN A 63 -13.86 -3.65 2.55
C ASN A 63 -12.91 -2.60 3.12
N ILE A 64 -12.08 -2.98 4.08
CA ILE A 64 -11.03 -2.14 4.66
C ILE A 64 -9.65 -2.62 4.22
N SER A 65 -9.35 -3.91 4.47
CA SER A 65 -7.99 -4.44 4.29
C SER A 65 -7.60 -4.65 2.83
N LEU A 66 -8.56 -5.00 1.96
CA LEU A 66 -8.31 -5.28 0.54
C LEU A 66 -9.08 -4.32 -0.38
N ASN A 67 -9.45 -3.16 0.12
CA ASN A 67 -10.15 -2.14 -0.67
C ASN A 67 -9.12 -1.21 -1.34
N PRO A 68 -9.05 -1.19 -2.69
CA PRO A 68 -8.11 -0.31 -3.40
C PRO A 68 -8.23 1.16 -3.02
N ASP A 69 -9.45 1.64 -2.75
CA ASP A 69 -9.67 3.04 -2.39
C ASP A 69 -9.11 3.39 -1.02
N ASN A 70 -8.81 2.39 -0.20
CA ASN A 70 -8.21 2.58 1.13
C ASN A 70 -6.69 2.49 1.08
N ILE A 71 -6.08 2.29 -0.08
CA ILE A 71 -4.64 2.03 -0.20
C ILE A 71 -3.97 3.11 -1.04
N MET A 72 -2.89 3.67 -0.51
CA MET A 72 -1.99 4.59 -1.21
C MET A 72 -0.67 3.89 -1.48
N LEU A 73 -0.12 4.08 -2.68
CA LEU A 73 1.23 3.63 -3.00
C LEU A 73 2.20 4.79 -2.77
N ILE A 74 3.12 4.63 -1.85
CA ILE A 74 4.00 5.70 -1.39
C ILE A 74 5.41 5.18 -1.16
N HIS A 75 6.39 6.11 -1.06
CA HIS A 75 7.74 5.77 -0.66
C HIS A 75 7.79 5.34 0.81
N PHE A 76 8.78 4.52 1.14
CA PHE A 76 9.05 4.14 2.54
C PHE A 76 9.25 5.37 3.42
N LYS A 77 10.01 6.35 2.93
CA LYS A 77 10.23 7.62 3.62
C LYS A 77 8.92 8.37 3.90
N CYS A 78 8.04 8.43 2.91
CA CYS A 78 6.74 9.09 3.04
C CYS A 78 5.85 8.37 4.04
N HIS A 79 5.89 7.04 4.06
CA HIS A 79 5.17 6.22 5.03
C HIS A 79 5.63 6.55 6.46
N ASN A 80 6.93 6.70 6.66
CA ASN A 80 7.48 7.06 7.97
C ASN A 80 7.05 8.46 8.39
N ILE A 81 6.96 9.41 7.45
CA ILE A 81 6.48 10.77 7.73
C ILE A 81 5.03 10.74 8.21
N ILE A 82 4.16 9.98 7.51
CA ILE A 82 2.75 9.84 7.88
C ILE A 82 2.60 9.30 9.29
N HIS A 83 3.44 8.34 9.68
CA HIS A 83 3.40 7.72 11.00
C HIS A 83 4.28 8.41 12.04
N ASN A 84 4.87 9.56 11.71
CA ASN A 84 5.80 10.29 12.59
C ASN A 84 6.98 9.44 13.05
N ARG A 85 7.51 8.62 12.16
CA ARG A 85 8.69 7.78 12.41
C ARG A 85 9.89 8.44 11.74
N PHE A 86 10.77 9.01 12.52
CA PHE A 86 11.95 9.70 12.00
C PHE A 86 13.23 9.03 12.47
#